data_c08f78c3bd407559625f60a69f5987f2
#
_entry.id   c08f78c3bd407559625f60a69f5987f2
#
_cell.length_a   1.000
_cell.length_b   1.000
_cell.length_c   1.000
_cell.angle_alpha   90.00
_cell.angle_beta   90.00
_cell.angle_gamma   90.00
#
_symmetry.space_group_name_H-M   'P 1'
#
loop_
_entity.id
_entity.type
_entity.pdbx_description
1 polymer ?
#
loop_
_entity_poly.entity_id
_entity_poly.type
_entity_poly.pdbx_seq_one_letter_code
_entity_poly.pdbx_strand_id
1 'polypeptide(L)'
;MPPSRNRHSAQRVFTWDKIKMALAAAEEGFYIWNIKTGVIHYTDRCLTMMGASRKEKAPNIFTQPELTIHEEDQAFFSQEVRRYLDGHSHVPMRIEIRMKKLNSKSWSWVRVNGLARRDKQRRPVMLVGVWVNITRRKTAEL
;
A
#
# COMPACT_ATOMS: atom_id res chain seq x y z
N MET A 1 -36.87 3.35 -14.09
CA MET A 1 -36.19 3.93 -14.29
C MET A 1 -35.24 4.36 -13.34
N PRO A 2 -35.11 4.66 -12.35
CA PRO A 2 -34.02 5.40 -11.92
C PRO A 2 -33.01 4.64 -11.11
N PRO A 3 -32.20 3.86 -11.75
CA PRO A 3 -31.02 3.31 -11.12
C PRO A 3 -30.03 4.39 -10.67
N SER A 4 -30.14 5.58 -11.28
CA SER A 4 -29.24 6.69 -10.95
C SER A 4 -29.43 7.23 -9.53
N ARG A 5 -30.65 7.23 -9.01
CA ARG A 5 -30.93 7.72 -7.64
C ARG A 5 -30.25 6.87 -6.56
N ASN A 6 -30.31 5.55 -6.71
CA ASN A 6 -29.69 4.64 -5.78
C ASN A 6 -28.17 4.72 -5.82
N ARG A 7 -27.59 4.91 -7.00
CA ARG A 7 -26.15 5.12 -7.14
C ARG A 7 -25.68 6.37 -6.42
N HIS A 8 -26.41 7.47 -6.58
CA HIS A 8 -26.03 8.72 -5.92
C HIS A 8 -26.11 8.62 -4.41
N SER A 9 -27.11 7.93 -3.88
CA SER A 9 -27.24 7.70 -2.45
C SER A 9 -26.10 6.86 -1.91
N ALA A 10 -25.71 5.77 -2.59
CA ALA A 10 -24.61 4.93 -2.20
C ALA A 10 -23.28 5.69 -2.26
N GLN A 11 -23.06 6.50 -3.30
CA GLN A 11 -21.85 7.30 -3.43
C GLN A 11 -21.71 8.34 -2.31
N ARG A 12 -22.83 8.94 -1.89
CA ARG A 12 -22.83 9.88 -0.77
C ARG A 12 -22.49 9.21 0.56
N VAL A 13 -22.92 7.96 0.75
CA VAL A 13 -22.60 7.20 1.95
C VAL A 13 -21.12 6.85 2.00
N PHE A 14 -20.54 6.40 0.88
CA PHE A 14 -19.15 5.97 0.81
C PHE A 14 -18.26 7.07 0.21
N THR A 15 -18.16 8.20 0.90
CA THR A 15 -17.28 9.29 0.47
C THR A 15 -15.83 8.98 0.87
N TRP A 16 -14.90 9.64 0.19
CA TRP A 16 -13.48 9.50 0.51
C TRP A 16 -13.18 9.85 1.96
N ASP A 17 -13.82 10.89 2.50
CA ASP A 17 -13.62 11.27 3.89
C ASP A 17 -14.02 10.16 4.87
N LYS A 18 -15.12 9.49 4.60
CA LYS A 18 -15.56 8.37 5.45
C LYS A 18 -14.65 7.15 5.31
N ILE A 19 -14.16 6.89 4.11
CA ILE A 19 -13.19 5.81 3.88
C ILE A 19 -11.90 6.09 4.65
N LYS A 20 -11.40 7.34 4.62
CA LYS A 20 -10.21 7.73 5.39
C LYS A 20 -10.43 7.53 6.89
N MET A 21 -11.61 7.84 7.39
CA MET A 21 -11.94 7.62 8.81
C MET A 21 -11.87 6.14 9.18
N ALA A 22 -12.40 5.28 8.31
CA ALA A 22 -12.36 3.83 8.54
C ALA A 22 -10.93 3.30 8.55
N LEU A 23 -10.09 3.77 7.61
CA LEU A 23 -8.68 3.40 7.56
C LEU A 23 -7.93 3.87 8.81
N ALA A 24 -8.22 5.08 9.26
CA ALA A 24 -7.61 5.62 10.47
C ALA A 24 -8.03 4.80 11.70
N ALA A 25 -9.29 4.42 11.79
CA ALA A 25 -9.80 3.60 12.90
C ALA A 25 -9.15 2.22 12.91
N ALA A 26 -8.85 1.66 11.72
CA ALA A 26 -8.16 0.38 11.59
C ALA A 26 -6.65 0.50 11.75
N GLU A 27 -6.13 1.72 11.88
CA GLU A 27 -4.69 2.00 11.96
C GLU A 27 -3.93 1.49 10.75
N GLU A 28 -4.56 1.50 9.58
CA GLU A 28 -3.96 1.06 8.32
C GLU A 28 -3.55 2.26 7.48
N GLY A 29 -2.40 2.13 6.80
CA GLY A 29 -2.00 3.07 5.77
C GLY A 29 -2.62 2.67 4.44
N PHE A 30 -2.96 3.64 3.61
CA PHE A 30 -3.50 3.39 2.27
C PHE A 30 -2.57 4.04 1.25
N TYR A 31 -2.32 3.35 0.14
CA TYR A 31 -1.50 3.88 -0.94
C TYR A 31 -2.15 3.65 -2.29
N ILE A 32 -1.83 4.53 -3.23
CA ILE A 32 -2.19 4.38 -4.64
C ILE A 32 -0.92 4.62 -5.45
N TRP A 33 -0.47 3.61 -6.18
CA TRP A 33 0.68 3.72 -7.06
C TRP A 33 0.20 3.70 -8.51
N ASN A 34 0.40 4.83 -9.20
CA ASN A 34 0.18 4.89 -10.63
C ASN A 34 1.44 4.37 -11.32
N ILE A 35 1.36 3.16 -11.84
CA ILE A 35 2.53 2.49 -12.41
C ILE A 35 3.01 3.19 -13.69
N LYS A 36 2.07 3.75 -14.46
CA LYS A 36 2.42 4.43 -15.71
C LYS A 36 3.21 5.70 -15.47
N THR A 37 2.82 6.51 -14.52
CA THR A 37 3.47 7.79 -14.23
C THR A 37 4.59 7.66 -13.20
N GLY A 38 4.58 6.59 -12.42
CA GLY A 38 5.51 6.40 -11.31
C GLY A 38 5.11 7.12 -10.04
N VAL A 39 4.01 7.87 -10.07
CA VAL A 39 3.57 8.64 -8.90
C VAL A 39 2.88 7.72 -7.90
N ILE A 40 3.23 7.86 -6.63
CA ILE A 40 2.58 7.15 -5.53
C ILE A 40 2.01 8.17 -4.55
N HIS A 41 0.80 7.89 -4.08
CA HIS A 41 0.14 8.69 -3.05
C HIS A 41 -0.02 7.85 -1.80
N TYR A 42 0.26 8.45 -0.64
CA TYR A 42 0.18 7.80 0.66
C TYR A 42 -0.74 8.58 1.58
N THR A 43 -1.44 7.88 2.47
CA THR A 43 -2.09 8.52 3.61
C THR A 43 -1.05 8.85 4.68
N ASP A 44 -1.41 9.68 5.63
CA ASP A 44 -0.51 10.08 6.72
C ASP A 44 -0.02 8.88 7.53
N ARG A 45 -0.82 7.83 7.65
CA ARG A 45 -0.40 6.62 8.36
C ARG A 45 0.78 5.94 7.67
N CYS A 46 0.79 5.87 6.33
CA CYS A 46 1.94 5.35 5.59
C CYS A 46 3.18 6.20 5.88
N LEU A 47 3.04 7.52 5.86
CA LEU A 47 4.14 8.43 6.13
C LEU A 47 4.72 8.19 7.52
N THR A 48 3.85 8.01 8.52
CA THR A 48 4.26 7.71 9.89
C THR A 48 5.02 6.38 9.94
N MET A 49 4.52 5.35 9.27
CA MET A 49 5.15 4.03 9.26
C MET A 49 6.54 4.07 8.66
N MET A 50 6.77 4.87 7.62
CA MET A 50 8.09 4.96 6.98
C MET A 50 8.96 6.07 7.57
N GLY A 51 8.43 6.84 8.53
CA GLY A 51 9.18 7.92 9.15
C GLY A 51 9.40 9.12 8.24
N ALA A 52 8.50 9.34 7.29
CA ALA A 52 8.55 10.49 6.39
C ALA A 52 7.79 11.67 7.01
N SER A 53 8.42 12.84 7.05
CA SER A 53 7.79 14.04 7.62
C SER A 53 6.91 14.78 6.61
N ARG A 54 7.15 14.57 5.31
CA ARG A 54 6.42 15.26 4.23
C ARG A 54 6.14 14.31 3.08
N LYS A 55 4.99 14.47 2.45
CA LYS A 55 4.60 13.68 1.29
C LYS A 55 5.60 13.81 0.14
N GLU A 56 6.10 15.03 -0.09
CA GLU A 56 6.99 15.33 -1.20
C GLU A 56 8.35 14.62 -1.07
N LYS A 57 8.72 14.24 0.15
CA LYS A 57 9.99 13.57 0.42
C LYS A 57 9.83 12.08 0.67
N ALA A 58 8.63 11.57 0.60
CA ALA A 58 8.37 10.16 0.83
C ALA A 58 8.83 9.34 -0.38
N PRO A 59 9.71 8.35 -0.20
CA PRO A 59 10.12 7.50 -1.31
C PRO A 59 8.99 6.57 -1.75
N ASN A 60 9.07 6.12 -3.00
CA ASN A 60 8.18 5.10 -3.50
C ASN A 60 8.73 3.74 -3.07
N ILE A 61 7.99 3.02 -2.22
CA ILE A 61 8.43 1.73 -1.70
C ILE A 61 8.72 0.72 -2.81
N PHE A 62 8.01 0.81 -3.93
CA PHE A 62 8.13 -0.17 -5.02
C PHE A 62 9.32 0.09 -5.91
N THR A 63 9.71 1.34 -6.10
CA THR A 63 10.83 1.72 -6.96
C THR A 63 12.11 2.06 -6.19
N GLN A 64 11.97 2.35 -4.89
CA GLN A 64 13.10 2.72 -4.03
C GLN A 64 13.08 1.90 -2.72
N PRO A 65 13.00 0.55 -2.83
CA PRO A 65 12.90 -0.28 -1.62
C PRO A 65 14.11 -0.15 -0.69
N GLU A 66 15.27 0.19 -1.21
CA GLU A 66 16.50 0.35 -0.43
C GLU A 66 16.39 1.43 0.64
N LEU A 67 15.48 2.38 0.46
CA LEU A 67 15.32 3.48 1.41
C LEU A 67 14.42 3.13 2.60
N THR A 68 13.50 2.18 2.42
CA THR A 68 12.47 1.92 3.41
C THR A 68 12.34 0.45 3.82
N ILE A 69 13.03 -0.47 3.17
CA ILE A 69 12.92 -1.89 3.47
C ILE A 69 14.24 -2.41 4.02
N HIS A 70 14.18 -3.22 5.08
CA HIS A 70 15.33 -3.88 5.67
C HIS A 70 16.12 -4.60 4.58
N GLU A 71 17.46 -4.52 4.66
CA GLU A 71 18.35 -5.06 3.62
C GLU A 71 18.04 -6.51 3.26
N GLU A 72 17.78 -7.34 4.26
CA GLU A 72 17.50 -8.75 4.04
C GLU A 72 16.18 -9.02 3.32
N ASP A 73 15.28 -8.05 3.28
CA ASP A 73 13.95 -8.22 2.68
C ASP A 73 13.81 -7.54 1.32
N GLN A 74 14.79 -6.73 0.90
CA GLN A 74 14.68 -5.93 -0.32
C GLN A 74 14.49 -6.78 -1.58
N ALA A 75 15.37 -7.77 -1.78
CA ALA A 75 15.30 -8.62 -2.95
C ALA A 75 14.01 -9.43 -2.98
N PHE A 76 13.62 -9.98 -1.83
CA PHE A 76 12.37 -10.74 -1.71
C PHE A 76 11.17 -9.87 -2.06
N PHE A 77 11.11 -8.66 -1.52
CA PHE A 77 10.01 -7.74 -1.79
C PHE A 77 9.89 -7.43 -3.28
N SER A 78 11.00 -7.06 -3.91
CA SER A 78 11.01 -6.71 -5.34
C SER A 78 10.60 -7.89 -6.22
N GLN A 79 11.05 -9.09 -5.90
CA GLN A 79 10.68 -10.30 -6.63
C GLN A 79 9.20 -10.62 -6.49
N GLU A 80 8.65 -10.50 -5.30
CA GLU A 80 7.25 -10.80 -5.06
C GLU A 80 6.32 -9.78 -5.72
N VAL A 81 6.69 -8.50 -5.71
CA VAL A 81 5.93 -7.47 -6.42
C VAL A 81 5.94 -7.77 -7.92
N ARG A 82 7.11 -8.08 -8.48
CA ARG A 82 7.23 -8.41 -9.91
C ARG A 82 6.40 -9.63 -10.26
N ARG A 83 6.50 -10.69 -9.47
CA ARG A 83 5.71 -11.91 -9.68
C ARG A 83 4.22 -11.61 -9.71
N TYR A 84 3.76 -10.79 -8.77
CA TYR A 84 2.36 -10.41 -8.72
C TYR A 84 1.95 -9.59 -9.95
N LEU A 85 2.75 -8.60 -10.33
CA LEU A 85 2.43 -7.73 -11.46
C LEU A 85 2.49 -8.45 -12.81
N ASP A 86 3.42 -9.39 -12.97
CA ASP A 86 3.56 -10.18 -14.20
C ASP A 86 2.51 -11.27 -14.31
N GLY A 87 1.90 -11.67 -13.20
CA GLY A 87 0.85 -12.68 -13.17
C GLY A 87 -0.52 -12.11 -13.51
N HIS A 88 -1.52 -12.98 -13.47
CA HIS A 88 -2.91 -12.60 -13.74
C HIS A 88 -3.84 -13.06 -12.60
N SER A 89 -3.30 -13.17 -11.39
CA SER A 89 -4.06 -13.60 -10.23
C SER A 89 -5.12 -12.56 -9.84
N HIS A 90 -6.29 -13.04 -9.42
CA HIS A 90 -7.33 -12.21 -8.83
C HIS A 90 -7.19 -12.11 -7.31
N VAL A 91 -6.25 -12.87 -6.73
CA VAL A 91 -5.97 -12.81 -5.29
C VAL A 91 -5.09 -11.61 -5.03
N PRO A 92 -5.39 -10.79 -4.00
CA PRO A 92 -4.53 -9.66 -3.68
C PRO A 92 -3.11 -10.08 -3.33
N MET A 93 -2.16 -9.20 -3.67
CA MET A 93 -0.78 -9.33 -3.23
C MET A 93 -0.72 -9.15 -1.71
N ARG A 94 0.09 -9.97 -1.03
CA ARG A 94 0.33 -9.87 0.41
C ARG A 94 1.78 -10.21 0.67
N ILE A 95 2.54 -9.21 1.09
CA ILE A 95 3.97 -9.37 1.34
C ILE A 95 4.28 -8.82 2.73
N GLU A 96 4.93 -9.64 3.56
CA GLU A 96 5.36 -9.23 4.89
C GLU A 96 6.84 -8.90 4.86
N ILE A 97 7.17 -7.69 5.26
CA ILE A 97 8.54 -7.18 5.25
C ILE A 97 8.84 -6.40 6.52
N ARG A 98 10.12 -6.21 6.78
CA ARG A 98 10.56 -5.28 7.81
C ARG A 98 10.77 -3.92 7.16
N MET A 99 9.99 -2.94 7.61
CA MET A 99 10.07 -1.58 7.10
C MET A 99 10.95 -0.75 8.03
N LYS A 100 11.99 -0.15 7.45
CA LYS A 100 12.86 0.79 8.17
C LYS A 100 12.24 2.16 8.16
N LYS A 101 12.40 2.89 9.25
CA LYS A 101 12.03 4.29 9.26
C LYS A 101 13.18 5.11 8.70
N LEU A 102 12.85 6.09 7.85
CA LEU A 102 13.82 7.06 7.36
C LEU A 102 14.47 7.76 8.54
N ASN A 103 15.76 8.02 8.46
CA ASN A 103 16.51 8.71 9.51
C ASN A 103 16.55 8.00 10.87
N SER A 104 16.32 6.71 10.89
CA SER A 104 16.32 5.91 12.11
C SER A 104 16.78 4.49 11.79
N LYS A 105 17.34 3.81 12.79
CA LYS A 105 17.70 2.40 12.68
C LYS A 105 16.53 1.49 13.08
N SER A 106 15.44 2.06 13.57
CA SER A 106 14.31 1.26 13.99
C SER A 106 13.54 0.74 12.78
N TRP A 107 12.92 -0.41 12.95
CA TRP A 107 12.09 -1.01 11.93
C TRP A 107 10.89 -1.69 12.60
N SER A 108 9.89 -1.97 11.78
CA SER A 108 8.71 -2.70 12.22
C SER A 108 8.29 -3.67 11.14
N TRP A 109 7.54 -4.70 11.53
CA TRP A 109 6.97 -5.61 10.56
C TRP A 109 5.72 -4.97 9.95
N VAL A 110 5.66 -4.96 8.62
CA VAL A 110 4.53 -4.41 7.87
C VAL A 110 4.09 -5.41 6.82
N ARG A 111 2.78 -5.65 6.72
CA ARG A 111 2.21 -6.39 5.61
C ARG A 111 1.75 -5.40 4.55
N VAL A 112 2.28 -5.53 3.35
CA VAL A 112 1.90 -4.73 2.20
C VAL A 112 0.89 -5.53 1.39
N ASN A 113 -0.34 -5.06 1.36
CA ASN A 113 -1.40 -5.66 0.54
C ASN A 113 -1.62 -4.81 -0.69
N GLY A 114 -2.05 -5.43 -1.78
CA GLY A 114 -2.33 -4.66 -2.99
C GLY A 114 -3.16 -5.43 -4.00
N LEU A 115 -3.87 -4.67 -4.82
CA LEU A 115 -4.65 -5.21 -5.93
C LEU A 115 -4.38 -4.34 -7.15
N ALA A 116 -4.01 -4.96 -8.26
CA ALA A 116 -3.67 -4.26 -9.47
C ALA A 116 -4.92 -3.98 -10.32
N ARG A 117 -4.97 -2.78 -10.88
CA ARG A 117 -5.86 -2.48 -12.01
C ARG A 117 -5.04 -2.67 -13.27
N ARG A 118 -5.64 -3.31 -14.29
CA ARG A 118 -4.97 -3.62 -15.55
C ARG A 118 -5.70 -2.99 -16.72
N ASP A 119 -4.98 -2.71 -17.78
CA ASP A 119 -5.55 -2.21 -19.02
C ASP A 119 -6.17 -3.35 -19.86
N LYS A 120 -6.63 -3.04 -21.07
CA LYS A 120 -7.27 -4.02 -21.95
C LYS A 120 -6.30 -5.13 -22.37
N GLN A 121 -4.99 -4.88 -22.39
CA GLN A 121 -3.96 -5.85 -22.68
C GLN A 121 -3.46 -6.57 -21.42
N ARG A 122 -4.14 -6.37 -20.30
CA ARG A 122 -3.83 -6.95 -18.99
C ARG A 122 -2.50 -6.47 -18.38
N ARG A 123 -1.98 -5.34 -18.86
CA ARG A 123 -0.80 -4.75 -18.27
C ARG A 123 -1.18 -4.00 -17.00
N PRO A 124 -0.42 -4.16 -15.90
CA PRO A 124 -0.75 -3.44 -14.68
C PRO A 124 -0.52 -1.94 -14.87
N VAL A 125 -1.52 -1.12 -14.53
CA VAL A 125 -1.46 0.32 -14.68
C VAL A 125 -1.54 1.04 -13.34
N MET A 126 -2.05 0.37 -12.32
CA MET A 126 -2.23 0.94 -11.00
C MET A 126 -2.21 -0.18 -9.96
N LEU A 127 -1.61 0.09 -8.82
CA LEU A 127 -1.65 -0.81 -7.66
C LEU A 127 -2.18 -0.01 -6.47
N VAL A 128 -3.22 -0.50 -5.84
CA VAL A 128 -3.81 0.12 -4.66
C VAL A 128 -3.85 -0.87 -3.52
N GLY A 129 -3.65 -0.40 -2.31
CA GLY A 129 -3.67 -1.30 -1.18
C GLY A 129 -3.43 -0.63 0.15
N VAL A 130 -3.15 -1.45 1.13
CA VAL A 130 -2.97 -1.02 2.51
C VAL A 130 -1.68 -1.58 3.09
N TRP A 131 -1.12 -0.82 4.04
CA TRP A 131 -0.01 -1.25 4.89
C TRP A 131 -0.57 -1.49 6.29
N VAL A 132 -0.31 -2.66 6.83
CA VAL A 132 -0.76 -3.05 8.16
C VAL A 132 0.48 -3.33 9.02
N ASN A 133 0.58 -2.66 10.17
CA ASN A 133 1.66 -2.95 11.11
C ASN A 133 1.34 -4.27 11.82
N ILE A 134 2.18 -5.26 11.59
CA ILE A 134 1.99 -6.61 12.15
C ILE A 134 3.08 -6.98 13.15
N THR A 135 3.79 -5.99 13.69
CA THR A 135 4.89 -6.21 14.63
C THR A 135 4.44 -7.04 15.83
N ARG A 136 3.28 -6.72 16.37
CA ARG A 136 2.71 -7.43 17.53
C ARG A 136 2.50 -8.91 17.26
N ARG A 137 1.91 -9.23 16.10
CA ARG A 137 1.70 -10.61 15.70
C ARG A 137 3.01 -11.35 15.50
N LYS A 138 3.97 -10.72 14.83
CA LYS A 138 5.29 -11.32 14.58
C LYS A 138 6.04 -11.59 15.87
N THR A 139 5.98 -10.69 16.82
CA THR A 139 6.62 -10.86 18.13
C THR A 139 6.00 -12.04 18.88
N ALA A 140 4.69 -12.21 18.80
CA ALA A 140 3.99 -13.33 19.45
C ALA A 140 4.32 -14.68 18.82
N GLU A 141 4.72 -14.73 17.54
CA GLU A 141 5.12 -15.96 16.85
C GLU A 141 6.50 -16.45 17.29
N LEU A 142 7.30 -15.60 17.91
CA LEU A 142 8.63 -15.96 18.38
C LEU A 142 8.56 -16.62 19.75
#